data_153f417783dbb05e064f17eb4f18a6b5
#
_entry.id   153f417783dbb05e064f17eb4f18a6b5
#
_cell.length_a   1.000
_cell.length_b   1.000
_cell.length_c   1.000
_cell.angle_alpha   90.00
_cell.angle_beta   90.00
_cell.angle_gamma   90.00
#
_symmetry.space_group_name_H-M   'P 1'
#
loop_
_entity.id
_entity.type
_entity.pdbx_description
1 polymer ?
#
loop_
_entity_poly.entity_id
_entity_poly.type
_entity_poly.pdbx_seq_one_letter_code
_entity_poly.pdbx_strand_id
1 'polypeptide(L)'
;TYKLFKSSDTNYAARGLDGGYDLHDAPSKGGVTGAKGTGTMEVNALLAHDARDVLKENAILKGTRNTEYWRAFQLGRPLPPPKSSFAFDKFKGMLAGAGLRFKKKGNDMTLSPMTDKEVRDISNGEIQNSRMVLAKNLKSESGGLFDIGKTGGVIGNKWTHIELPEPVVNPIFTDASRRLLGLTESQLTTQIAEKGGDHIKRQLNSINIDNRLEGLQKSIKSKKGSDKDNHYKQIKALNALKDTGLKAGDAYTMKAFPVLPPKLRPIVPGAKGDLLISDINHVYKDLILAKEKLQEAKDLGLPDKDIGDMRKHVADAAGAVIGTRPPVSSNLAAKQVKGIVNTITGTKTGFFNGKVLARRLDFTGRGTAAPDPSLGMDEVGLPEEMMWSMYAPFVVKNLVERGHSAI
;
A
#
# COMPACT_ATOMS: atom_id res chain seq x y z
N THR A 1 5.68 24.31 -47.99
CA THR A 1 5.06 23.24 -47.17
C THR A 1 6.14 22.33 -46.65
N TYR A 2 6.34 22.28 -45.32
CA TYR A 2 7.22 21.31 -44.69
C TYR A 2 6.52 19.96 -44.68
N LYS A 3 7.18 18.92 -45.20
CA LYS A 3 6.72 17.53 -45.04
C LYS A 3 6.87 17.14 -43.59
N LEU A 4 5.77 16.90 -42.90
CA LEU A 4 5.79 16.37 -41.54
C LEU A 4 6.20 14.90 -41.61
N PHE A 5 7.38 14.54 -41.08
CA PHE A 5 7.83 13.15 -40.95
C PHE A 5 6.98 12.35 -39.98
N LYS A 6 6.22 13.04 -39.13
CA LYS A 6 5.36 12.42 -38.13
C LYS A 6 3.92 12.72 -38.47
N SER A 7 3.22 11.74 -39.01
CA SER A 7 1.78 11.79 -39.29
C SER A 7 1.02 10.91 -38.30
N SER A 8 -0.29 11.07 -38.21
CA SER A 8 -1.16 10.21 -37.39
C SER A 8 -1.10 8.74 -37.82
N ASP A 9 -0.94 8.49 -39.13
CA ASP A 9 -0.92 7.14 -39.70
C ASP A 9 0.32 6.33 -39.30
N THR A 10 1.44 6.99 -39.08
CA THR A 10 2.72 6.34 -38.76
C THR A 10 3.19 6.54 -37.33
N ASN A 11 2.64 7.50 -36.60
CA ASN A 11 3.03 7.87 -35.25
C ASN A 11 1.89 7.73 -34.24
N TYR A 12 1.43 6.53 -34.07
CA TYR A 12 0.45 6.22 -33.05
C TYR A 12 0.92 5.04 -32.17
N ALA A 13 0.27 4.87 -31.04
CA ALA A 13 0.29 3.65 -30.26
C ALA A 13 -1.14 3.34 -29.88
N ALA A 14 -1.57 2.12 -30.09
CA ALA A 14 -2.88 1.63 -29.72
C ALA A 14 -2.76 0.28 -29.00
N ARG A 15 -3.63 0.05 -28.05
CA ARG A 15 -3.63 -1.17 -27.26
C ARG A 15 -5.04 -1.74 -27.18
N GLY A 16 -5.16 -2.99 -27.58
CA GLY A 16 -6.30 -3.87 -27.34
C GLY A 16 -6.03 -4.78 -26.13
N LEU A 17 -6.07 -6.10 -26.38
CA LEU A 17 -5.76 -7.14 -25.39
C LEU A 17 -4.40 -7.79 -25.61
N ASP A 18 -3.68 -7.39 -26.63
CA ASP A 18 -2.42 -7.96 -27.14
C ASP A 18 -1.17 -7.47 -26.40
N GLY A 19 -1.29 -6.46 -25.55
CA GLY A 19 -0.17 -5.89 -24.81
C GLY A 19 0.19 -6.65 -23.53
N GLY A 20 1.45 -6.52 -23.09
CA GLY A 20 1.94 -7.10 -21.85
C GLY A 20 1.36 -6.45 -20.58
N TYR A 21 1.59 -7.09 -19.43
CA TYR A 21 1.21 -6.60 -18.11
C TYR A 21 2.44 -6.57 -17.19
N ASP A 22 2.44 -5.66 -16.24
CA ASP A 22 3.50 -5.54 -15.24
C ASP A 22 3.28 -6.49 -14.03
N LEU A 23 4.21 -6.47 -13.07
CA LEU A 23 4.13 -7.26 -11.83
C LEU A 23 2.91 -6.96 -10.96
N HIS A 24 2.17 -5.89 -11.26
CA HIS A 24 0.95 -5.51 -10.57
C HIS A 24 -0.32 -5.84 -11.37
N ASP A 25 -0.20 -6.73 -12.39
CA ASP A 25 -1.27 -7.05 -13.35
C ASP A 25 -1.85 -5.79 -14.03
N ALA A 26 -1.11 -4.69 -14.05
CA ALA A 26 -1.50 -3.48 -14.76
C ALA A 26 -0.94 -3.46 -16.18
N PRO A 27 -1.66 -2.93 -17.17
CA PRO A 27 -1.19 -2.85 -18.55
C PRO A 27 0.18 -2.17 -18.66
N SER A 28 1.12 -2.77 -19.39
CA SER A 28 2.47 -2.23 -19.58
C SER A 28 2.46 -1.01 -20.50
N LYS A 29 3.38 -0.07 -20.24
CA LYS A 29 3.61 1.11 -21.11
C LYS A 29 4.80 0.84 -22.05
N GLY A 30 4.88 1.63 -23.12
CA GLY A 30 5.99 1.58 -24.07
C GLY A 30 5.68 0.73 -25.29
N GLY A 31 6.36 1.03 -26.41
CA GLY A 31 6.09 0.40 -27.69
C GLY A 31 4.76 0.78 -28.34
N VAL A 32 4.46 0.16 -29.45
CA VAL A 32 3.24 0.41 -30.25
C VAL A 32 1.97 -0.04 -29.50
N THR A 33 2.05 -1.14 -28.74
CA THR A 33 0.95 -1.69 -27.92
C THR A 33 0.97 -1.20 -26.47
N GLY A 34 1.73 -0.14 -26.20
CA GLY A 34 1.87 0.43 -24.85
C GLY A 34 0.61 1.15 -24.36
N ALA A 35 0.10 0.73 -23.21
CA ALA A 35 -1.06 1.35 -22.57
C ALA A 35 -0.85 2.84 -22.27
N LYS A 36 -1.91 3.60 -22.38
CA LYS A 36 -1.95 5.00 -21.95
C LYS A 36 -2.58 5.10 -20.57
N GLY A 37 -2.12 6.09 -19.80
CA GLY A 37 -2.59 6.29 -18.45
C GLY A 37 -3.64 7.38 -18.36
N THR A 38 -4.62 7.16 -17.49
CA THR A 38 -5.47 8.20 -16.92
C THR A 38 -4.86 8.69 -15.63
N GLY A 39 -4.70 10.00 -15.46
CA GLY A 39 -4.18 10.62 -14.24
C GLY A 39 -5.30 11.09 -13.32
N THR A 40 -4.92 11.83 -12.28
CA THR A 40 -5.88 12.41 -11.32
C THR A 40 -6.79 13.46 -11.98
N MET A 41 -6.33 14.15 -13.02
CA MET A 41 -7.14 15.15 -13.72
C MET A 41 -8.32 14.48 -14.47
N GLU A 42 -8.05 13.40 -15.19
CA GLU A 42 -9.07 12.63 -15.91
C GLU A 42 -10.04 11.95 -14.93
N VAL A 43 -9.54 11.44 -13.79
CA VAL A 43 -10.38 10.89 -12.73
C VAL A 43 -11.32 11.96 -12.16
N ASN A 44 -10.81 13.17 -11.92
CA ASN A 44 -11.61 14.28 -11.42
C ASN A 44 -12.65 14.74 -12.45
N ALA A 45 -12.31 14.76 -13.73
CA ALA A 45 -13.24 15.09 -14.81
C ALA A 45 -14.40 14.05 -14.87
N LEU A 46 -14.08 12.75 -14.82
CA LEU A 46 -15.08 11.69 -14.78
C LEU A 46 -15.96 11.76 -13.53
N LEU A 47 -15.40 12.10 -12.38
CA LEU A 47 -16.17 12.32 -11.14
C LEU A 47 -17.09 13.53 -11.24
N ALA A 48 -16.62 14.64 -11.86
CA ALA A 48 -17.43 15.83 -12.08
C ALA A 48 -18.65 15.57 -12.98
N HIS A 49 -18.52 14.64 -13.91
CA HIS A 49 -19.60 14.15 -14.78
C HIS A 49 -20.42 13.00 -14.17
N ASP A 50 -20.20 12.64 -12.89
CA ASP A 50 -20.81 11.49 -12.22
C ASP A 50 -20.62 10.15 -12.98
N ALA A 51 -19.58 10.03 -13.81
CA ALA A 51 -19.28 8.87 -14.65
C ALA A 51 -18.65 7.72 -13.81
N ARG A 52 -19.33 7.31 -12.75
CA ARG A 52 -18.83 6.33 -11.76
C ARG A 52 -18.65 4.94 -12.35
N ASP A 53 -19.51 4.55 -13.28
CA ASP A 53 -19.41 3.23 -13.93
C ASP A 53 -18.17 3.16 -14.83
N VAL A 54 -17.84 4.24 -15.54
CA VAL A 54 -16.59 4.34 -16.32
C VAL A 54 -15.37 4.24 -15.40
N LEU A 55 -15.40 4.92 -14.26
CA LEU A 55 -14.32 4.82 -13.27
C LEU A 55 -14.17 3.40 -12.71
N LYS A 56 -15.29 2.73 -12.43
CA LYS A 56 -15.32 1.34 -11.97
C LYS A 56 -14.79 0.38 -13.04
N GLU A 57 -15.23 0.54 -14.29
CA GLU A 57 -14.73 -0.23 -15.43
C GLU A 57 -13.22 -0.04 -15.62
N ASN A 58 -12.74 1.20 -15.61
CA ASN A 58 -11.33 1.53 -15.68
C ASN A 58 -10.53 0.91 -14.53
N ALA A 59 -11.12 0.84 -13.32
CA ALA A 59 -10.45 0.29 -12.16
C ALA A 59 -10.35 -1.24 -12.18
N ILE A 60 -11.40 -1.93 -12.64
CA ILE A 60 -11.57 -3.37 -12.44
C ILE A 60 -11.31 -4.14 -13.74
N LEU A 61 -11.79 -3.63 -14.88
CA LEU A 61 -11.71 -4.34 -16.16
C LEU A 61 -10.52 -3.91 -17.01
N LYS A 62 -10.42 -2.61 -17.33
CA LYS A 62 -9.41 -2.08 -18.26
C LYS A 62 -8.04 -1.86 -17.62
N GLY A 63 -8.01 -1.57 -16.32
CA GLY A 63 -6.77 -1.29 -15.57
C GLY A 63 -6.13 -2.52 -14.91
N THR A 64 -6.67 -3.71 -15.12
CA THR A 64 -6.21 -4.96 -14.52
C THR A 64 -6.32 -6.09 -15.52
N ARG A 65 -5.38 -7.02 -15.51
CA ARG A 65 -5.39 -8.20 -16.38
C ARG A 65 -6.61 -9.08 -16.16
N ASN A 66 -7.54 -9.14 -17.12
CA ASN A 66 -8.79 -9.90 -17.09
C ASN A 66 -8.94 -10.80 -18.33
N THR A 67 -7.93 -11.62 -18.63
CA THR A 67 -7.88 -12.43 -19.85
C THR A 67 -9.11 -13.33 -20.03
N GLU A 68 -9.57 -13.98 -18.96
CA GLU A 68 -10.74 -14.89 -19.01
C GLU A 68 -12.05 -14.12 -19.25
N TYR A 69 -12.19 -12.95 -18.64
CA TYR A 69 -13.34 -12.07 -18.84
C TYR A 69 -13.47 -11.64 -20.30
N TRP A 70 -12.38 -11.14 -20.88
CA TRP A 70 -12.38 -10.66 -22.27
C TRP A 70 -12.53 -11.79 -23.27
N ARG A 71 -11.98 -12.97 -22.97
CA ARG A 71 -12.20 -14.17 -23.81
C ARG A 71 -13.69 -14.60 -23.79
N ALA A 72 -14.32 -14.63 -22.63
CA ALA A 72 -15.75 -14.92 -22.53
C ALA A 72 -16.60 -13.87 -23.26
N PHE A 73 -16.24 -12.58 -23.15
CA PHE A 73 -16.87 -11.49 -23.87
C PHE A 73 -16.82 -11.66 -25.39
N GLN A 74 -15.64 -11.95 -25.95
CA GLN A 74 -15.45 -12.19 -27.38
C GLN A 74 -16.27 -13.38 -27.89
N LEU A 75 -16.44 -14.41 -27.07
CA LEU A 75 -17.16 -15.64 -27.44
C LEU A 75 -18.67 -15.57 -27.13
N GLY A 76 -19.20 -14.43 -26.70
CA GLY A 76 -20.62 -14.31 -26.32
C GLY A 76 -21.02 -15.23 -25.15
N ARG A 77 -20.06 -15.64 -24.29
CA ARG A 77 -20.31 -16.52 -23.15
C ARG A 77 -20.66 -15.72 -21.89
N PRO A 78 -21.32 -16.36 -20.88
CA PRO A 78 -21.52 -15.72 -19.60
C PRO A 78 -20.20 -15.16 -19.03
N LEU A 79 -20.24 -13.89 -18.60
CA LEU A 79 -19.06 -13.19 -18.14
C LEU A 79 -18.67 -13.63 -16.72
N PRO A 80 -17.45 -14.10 -16.50
CA PRO A 80 -16.97 -14.37 -15.13
C PRO A 80 -16.85 -13.06 -14.35
N PRO A 81 -16.91 -13.08 -13.00
CA PRO A 81 -16.66 -11.90 -12.22
C PRO A 81 -15.23 -11.37 -12.48
N PRO A 82 -15.06 -10.05 -12.65
CA PRO A 82 -13.75 -9.48 -12.89
C PRO A 82 -12.85 -9.67 -11.68
N LYS A 83 -11.54 -9.82 -11.92
CA LYS A 83 -10.54 -9.90 -10.85
C LYS A 83 -10.46 -8.58 -10.09
N SER A 84 -10.20 -8.65 -8.79
CA SER A 84 -9.89 -7.45 -7.99
C SER A 84 -8.60 -6.79 -8.50
N SER A 85 -8.54 -5.46 -8.39
CA SER A 85 -7.33 -4.72 -8.74
C SER A 85 -6.19 -5.06 -7.78
N PHE A 86 -5.13 -5.70 -8.28
CA PHE A 86 -3.94 -6.01 -7.49
C PHE A 86 -3.32 -4.75 -6.84
N ALA A 87 -3.36 -3.61 -7.53
CA ALA A 87 -2.89 -2.34 -6.97
C ALA A 87 -3.69 -1.93 -5.73
N PHE A 88 -5.03 -2.11 -5.75
CA PHE A 88 -5.87 -1.81 -4.59
C PHE A 88 -5.66 -2.82 -3.46
N ASP A 89 -5.50 -4.10 -3.77
CA ASP A 89 -5.21 -5.13 -2.77
C ASP A 89 -3.83 -4.92 -2.15
N LYS A 90 -2.83 -4.52 -2.93
CA LYS A 90 -1.53 -4.11 -2.41
C LYS A 90 -1.63 -2.88 -1.50
N PHE A 91 -2.42 -1.88 -1.86
CA PHE A 91 -2.66 -0.71 -1.02
C PHE A 91 -3.27 -1.10 0.33
N LYS A 92 -4.32 -1.93 0.33
CA LYS A 92 -4.90 -2.49 1.58
C LYS A 92 -3.87 -3.26 2.39
N GLY A 93 -3.08 -4.09 1.71
CA GLY A 93 -1.99 -4.83 2.35
C GLY A 93 -0.95 -3.90 2.99
N MET A 94 -0.54 -2.84 2.30
CA MET A 94 0.39 -1.85 2.86
C MET A 94 -0.18 -1.17 4.11
N LEU A 95 -1.47 -0.82 4.12
CA LEU A 95 -2.12 -0.29 5.33
C LEU A 95 -2.10 -1.31 6.48
N ALA A 96 -2.40 -2.59 6.18
CA ALA A 96 -2.32 -3.66 7.18
C ALA A 96 -0.89 -3.86 7.69
N GLY A 97 0.12 -3.76 6.82
CA GLY A 97 1.55 -3.76 7.20
C GLY A 97 1.95 -2.61 8.11
N ALA A 98 1.22 -1.50 8.06
CA ALA A 98 1.36 -0.37 8.98
C ALA A 98 0.51 -0.50 10.27
N GLY A 99 -0.13 -1.64 10.49
CA GLY A 99 -0.99 -1.90 11.65
C GLY A 99 -2.38 -1.26 11.56
N LEU A 100 -2.88 -1.05 10.34
CA LEU A 100 -4.21 -0.49 10.09
C LEU A 100 -5.11 -1.51 9.40
N ARG A 101 -6.27 -1.75 9.97
CA ARG A 101 -7.30 -2.60 9.37
C ARG A 101 -8.24 -1.77 8.50
N PHE A 102 -8.36 -2.19 7.25
CA PHE A 102 -9.32 -1.64 6.30
C PHE A 102 -10.63 -2.44 6.36
N LYS A 103 -11.73 -1.77 6.67
CA LYS A 103 -13.08 -2.35 6.64
C LYS A 103 -13.95 -1.61 5.63
N LYS A 104 -14.69 -2.38 4.84
CA LYS A 104 -15.73 -1.87 3.97
C LYS A 104 -17.09 -2.29 4.53
N LYS A 105 -17.98 -1.31 4.76
CA LYS A 105 -19.37 -1.53 5.17
C LYS A 105 -20.29 -0.80 4.19
N GLY A 106 -20.88 -1.54 3.27
CA GLY A 106 -21.64 -0.92 2.17
C GLY A 106 -20.71 -0.07 1.29
N ASN A 107 -21.00 1.22 1.16
CA ASN A 107 -20.19 2.20 0.44
C ASN A 107 -19.13 2.88 1.33
N ASP A 108 -19.21 2.72 2.64
CA ASP A 108 -18.30 3.34 3.58
C ASP A 108 -17.02 2.51 3.75
N MET A 109 -15.92 3.23 3.84
CA MET A 109 -14.60 2.65 4.09
C MET A 109 -14.04 3.22 5.38
N THR A 110 -13.74 2.36 6.33
CA THR A 110 -13.18 2.75 7.63
C THR A 110 -11.80 2.15 7.83
N LEU A 111 -10.92 2.93 8.45
CA LEU A 111 -9.61 2.47 8.92
C LEU A 111 -9.65 2.42 10.45
N SER A 112 -9.21 1.32 11.00
CA SER A 112 -9.08 1.14 12.45
C SER A 112 -7.72 0.52 12.78
N PRO A 113 -7.19 0.74 14.00
CA PRO A 113 -5.99 0.03 14.45
C PRO A 113 -6.17 -1.48 14.41
N MET A 114 -5.10 -2.22 14.11
CA MET A 114 -5.03 -3.66 14.27
C MET A 114 -4.45 -4.00 15.65
N THR A 115 -5.10 -4.93 16.33
CA THR A 115 -4.58 -5.49 17.59
C THR A 115 -3.53 -6.57 17.34
N ASP A 116 -2.67 -6.84 18.32
CA ASP A 116 -1.70 -7.93 18.27
C ASP A 116 -2.36 -9.30 17.97
N LYS A 117 -3.58 -9.53 18.51
CA LYS A 117 -4.36 -10.73 18.21
C LYS A 117 -4.70 -10.84 16.75
N GLU A 118 -5.25 -9.77 16.15
CA GLU A 118 -5.61 -9.76 14.74
C GLU A 118 -4.40 -9.95 13.82
N VAL A 119 -3.24 -9.40 14.20
CA VAL A 119 -1.98 -9.62 13.44
C VAL A 119 -1.58 -11.10 13.49
N ARG A 120 -1.64 -11.74 14.66
CA ARG A 120 -1.33 -13.18 14.79
C ARG A 120 -2.36 -14.04 14.06
N ASP A 121 -3.64 -13.68 14.11
CA ASP A 121 -4.73 -14.44 13.45
C ASP A 121 -4.56 -14.49 11.92
N ILE A 122 -4.09 -13.41 11.28
CA ILE A 122 -3.81 -13.40 9.84
C ILE A 122 -2.44 -13.99 9.47
N SER A 123 -1.56 -14.15 10.44
CA SER A 123 -0.17 -14.58 10.24
C SER A 123 -0.05 -16.09 10.16
N ASN A 124 0.74 -16.57 9.20
CA ASN A 124 1.09 -17.99 9.08
C ASN A 124 2.37 -18.36 9.90
N GLY A 125 2.80 -17.47 10.81
CA GLY A 125 3.92 -17.71 11.70
C GLY A 125 4.87 -16.53 11.86
N GLU A 126 5.77 -16.67 12.81
CA GLU A 126 6.75 -15.65 13.17
C GLU A 126 8.00 -15.72 12.30
N ILE A 127 8.53 -14.56 11.88
CA ILE A 127 9.85 -14.42 11.27
C ILE A 127 10.89 -14.41 12.41
N GLN A 128 11.83 -15.34 12.34
CA GLN A 128 12.79 -15.61 13.42
C GLN A 128 14.14 -14.91 13.21
N ASN A 129 14.54 -14.64 11.96
CA ASN A 129 15.83 -14.05 11.69
C ASN A 129 15.78 -13.10 10.49
N SER A 130 16.85 -12.31 10.35
CA SER A 130 16.99 -11.27 9.32
C SER A 130 17.42 -11.76 7.93
N ARG A 131 17.54 -13.09 7.75
CA ARG A 131 17.99 -13.67 6.48
C ARG A 131 16.93 -13.47 5.40
N MET A 132 17.37 -13.27 4.18
CA MET A 132 16.47 -13.08 3.03
C MET A 132 16.58 -14.25 2.07
N VAL A 133 17.44 -14.15 1.07
CA VAL A 133 17.66 -15.16 0.03
C VAL A 133 19.13 -15.20 -0.35
N LEU A 134 19.61 -16.33 -0.85
CA LEU A 134 20.91 -16.43 -1.47
C LEU A 134 20.86 -15.76 -2.86
N ALA A 135 21.78 -14.84 -3.11
CA ALA A 135 21.76 -13.95 -4.27
C ALA A 135 21.69 -14.69 -5.64
N LYS A 136 22.38 -15.82 -5.77
CA LYS A 136 22.55 -16.49 -7.08
C LYS A 136 21.33 -17.32 -7.53
N ASN A 137 20.55 -17.88 -6.61
CA ASN A 137 19.50 -18.84 -6.95
C ASN A 137 18.14 -18.55 -6.32
N LEU A 138 17.98 -17.39 -5.67
CA LEU A 138 16.76 -16.99 -4.94
C LEU A 138 16.31 -18.03 -3.91
N LYS A 139 17.22 -18.90 -3.43
CA LYS A 139 16.90 -19.89 -2.41
C LYS A 139 16.58 -19.21 -1.10
N SER A 140 15.39 -19.48 -0.60
CA SER A 140 14.89 -18.92 0.66
C SER A 140 15.60 -19.55 1.86
N GLU A 141 15.84 -18.74 2.87
CA GLU A 141 16.43 -19.16 4.15
C GLU A 141 15.33 -19.51 5.16
N SER A 142 15.55 -20.60 5.92
CA SER A 142 14.60 -21.02 6.95
C SER A 142 14.50 -19.98 8.06
N GLY A 143 13.28 -19.70 8.52
CA GLY A 143 12.99 -18.70 9.55
C GLY A 143 13.14 -17.25 9.10
N GLY A 144 13.59 -16.99 7.87
CA GLY A 144 13.81 -15.67 7.32
C GLY A 144 12.60 -15.06 6.63
N LEU A 145 12.80 -13.83 6.09
CA LEU A 145 11.74 -13.02 5.46
C LEU A 145 11.07 -13.68 4.25
N PHE A 146 11.68 -14.71 3.65
CA PHE A 146 11.15 -15.44 2.49
C PHE A 146 11.05 -16.95 2.74
N ASP A 147 10.97 -17.37 3.99
CA ASP A 147 10.80 -18.78 4.37
C ASP A 147 9.65 -19.44 3.61
N ILE A 148 9.92 -20.60 2.97
CA ILE A 148 8.94 -21.28 2.10
C ILE A 148 7.72 -21.73 2.91
N GLY A 149 7.92 -22.31 4.09
CA GLY A 149 6.83 -22.80 4.93
C GLY A 149 5.92 -21.68 5.45
N LYS A 150 6.54 -20.58 5.89
CA LYS A 150 5.84 -19.45 6.52
C LYS A 150 5.24 -18.48 5.52
N THR A 151 6.01 -18.09 4.49
CA THR A 151 5.60 -17.04 3.54
C THR A 151 5.13 -17.58 2.19
N GLY A 152 5.48 -18.81 1.84
CA GLY A 152 5.34 -19.38 0.50
C GLY A 152 6.52 -19.07 -0.42
N GLY A 153 7.67 -18.66 0.12
CA GLY A 153 8.88 -18.32 -0.65
C GLY A 153 8.81 -16.93 -1.30
N VAL A 154 9.68 -16.67 -2.29
CA VAL A 154 9.89 -15.36 -2.90
C VAL A 154 8.63 -14.77 -3.56
N ILE A 155 7.75 -15.62 -4.10
CA ILE A 155 6.48 -15.22 -4.73
C ILE A 155 5.26 -15.47 -3.84
N GLY A 156 5.51 -15.85 -2.58
CA GLY A 156 4.47 -16.22 -1.62
C GLY A 156 3.52 -15.07 -1.27
N ASN A 157 2.31 -15.43 -0.87
CA ASN A 157 1.26 -14.46 -0.53
C ASN A 157 0.77 -14.58 0.92
N LYS A 158 1.45 -15.37 1.77
CA LYS A 158 1.09 -15.56 3.17
C LYS A 158 1.66 -14.45 4.04
N TRP A 159 0.83 -13.94 4.94
CA TRP A 159 1.23 -13.00 5.98
C TRP A 159 2.09 -13.67 7.02
N THR A 160 3.00 -12.92 7.61
CA THR A 160 3.81 -13.31 8.76
C THR A 160 3.91 -12.14 9.73
N HIS A 161 4.53 -12.32 10.87
CA HIS A 161 4.78 -11.24 11.83
C HIS A 161 6.17 -11.37 12.46
N ILE A 162 6.63 -10.28 13.04
CA ILE A 162 7.80 -10.22 13.90
C ILE A 162 7.28 -10.03 15.32
N GLU A 163 7.56 -10.95 16.24
CA GLU A 163 7.23 -10.77 17.65
C GLU A 163 8.31 -9.93 18.31
N LEU A 164 7.94 -8.76 18.84
CA LEU A 164 8.87 -7.85 19.53
C LEU A 164 9.02 -8.25 21.00
N PRO A 165 10.19 -8.05 21.62
CA PRO A 165 10.42 -8.35 23.06
C PRO A 165 9.50 -7.54 23.98
N GLU A 166 9.17 -6.33 23.58
CA GLU A 166 8.24 -5.40 24.25
C GLU A 166 7.33 -4.73 23.22
N PRO A 167 6.10 -4.32 23.62
CA PRO A 167 5.26 -3.51 22.74
C PRO A 167 5.94 -2.19 22.38
N VAL A 168 5.81 -1.75 21.14
CA VAL A 168 6.18 -0.41 20.72
C VAL A 168 4.93 0.41 20.45
N VAL A 169 4.97 1.70 20.69
CA VAL A 169 3.90 2.61 20.26
C VAL A 169 3.87 2.60 18.73
N ASN A 170 2.72 2.28 18.14
CA ASN A 170 2.60 2.35 16.69
C ASN A 170 2.87 3.80 16.24
N PRO A 171 3.89 4.01 15.38
CA PRO A 171 4.31 5.34 14.97
C PRO A 171 3.21 6.22 14.36
N ILE A 172 2.18 5.62 13.76
CA ILE A 172 0.99 6.36 13.25
C ILE A 172 0.21 7.00 14.40
N PHE A 173 0.17 6.35 15.56
CA PHE A 173 -0.60 6.78 16.72
C PHE A 173 0.24 7.45 17.81
N THR A 174 1.51 7.79 17.55
CA THR A 174 2.38 8.47 18.52
C THR A 174 1.77 9.77 19.03
N ASP A 175 1.22 10.60 18.12
CA ASP A 175 0.58 11.87 18.50
C ASP A 175 -0.68 11.67 19.36
N ALA A 176 -1.50 10.67 19.03
CA ALA A 176 -2.68 10.33 19.83
C ALA A 176 -2.27 9.79 21.21
N SER A 177 -1.30 8.88 21.28
CA SER A 177 -0.81 8.27 22.53
C SER A 177 -0.25 9.31 23.48
N ARG A 178 0.66 10.19 23.02
CA ARG A 178 1.25 11.24 23.87
C ARG A 178 0.22 12.24 24.41
N ARG A 179 -0.78 12.60 23.58
CA ARG A 179 -1.86 13.51 23.98
C ARG A 179 -2.78 12.90 25.04
N LEU A 180 -3.12 11.62 24.89
CA LEU A 180 -3.93 10.91 25.87
C LEU A 180 -3.20 10.76 27.21
N LEU A 181 -1.88 10.57 27.19
CA LEU A 181 -1.02 10.49 28.37
C LEU A 181 -0.64 11.87 28.93
N GLY A 182 -0.91 12.98 28.21
CA GLY A 182 -0.50 14.32 28.62
C GLY A 182 1.01 14.55 28.53
N LEU A 183 1.70 13.82 27.63
CA LEU A 183 3.16 13.86 27.48
C LEU A 183 3.59 14.67 26.25
N THR A 184 4.78 15.25 26.33
CA THR A 184 5.51 15.71 25.13
C THR A 184 6.14 14.51 24.40
N GLU A 185 6.59 14.71 23.16
CA GLU A 185 7.24 13.65 22.40
C GLU A 185 8.56 13.19 23.07
N SER A 186 9.34 14.14 23.60
CA SER A 186 10.56 13.85 24.34
C SER A 186 10.26 13.02 25.60
N GLN A 187 9.25 13.42 26.40
CA GLN A 187 8.85 12.68 27.60
C GLN A 187 8.38 11.26 27.28
N LEU A 188 7.60 11.07 26.20
CA LEU A 188 7.19 9.75 25.77
C LEU A 188 8.40 8.88 25.41
N THR A 189 9.34 9.43 24.63
CA THR A 189 10.58 8.73 24.25
C THR A 189 11.42 8.35 25.45
N THR A 190 11.57 9.26 26.44
CA THR A 190 12.28 8.99 27.69
C THR A 190 11.59 7.88 28.49
N GLN A 191 10.27 7.93 28.65
CA GLN A 191 9.52 6.87 29.34
C GLN A 191 9.64 5.51 28.66
N ILE A 192 9.63 5.46 27.32
CA ILE A 192 9.86 4.22 26.56
C ILE A 192 11.26 3.67 26.84
N ALA A 193 12.29 4.51 26.85
CA ALA A 193 13.65 4.11 27.14
C ALA A 193 13.80 3.56 28.56
N GLU A 194 13.31 4.28 29.55
CA GLU A 194 13.50 3.98 30.97
C GLU A 194 12.60 2.83 31.48
N LYS A 195 11.32 2.82 31.05
CA LYS A 195 10.29 1.94 31.64
C LYS A 195 9.74 0.88 30.68
N GLY A 196 10.13 0.95 29.41
CA GLY A 196 9.71 0.02 28.35
C GLY A 196 8.29 0.22 27.83
N GLY A 197 7.99 -0.47 26.74
CA GLY A 197 6.71 -0.37 26.06
C GLY A 197 5.52 -0.96 26.83
N ASP A 198 5.75 -1.96 27.66
CA ASP A 198 4.71 -2.55 28.51
C ASP A 198 4.16 -1.53 29.54
N HIS A 199 5.00 -0.64 30.05
CA HIS A 199 4.57 0.44 30.91
C HIS A 199 3.64 1.41 30.18
N ILE A 200 4.01 1.85 28.99
CA ILE A 200 3.18 2.72 28.16
C ILE A 200 1.84 2.07 27.79
N LYS A 201 1.86 0.80 27.43
CA LYS A 201 0.63 0.02 27.11
C LYS A 201 -0.31 -0.02 28.32
N ARG A 202 0.21 -0.28 29.51
CA ARG A 202 -0.58 -0.28 30.76
C ARG A 202 -1.16 1.10 31.09
N GLN A 203 -0.37 2.16 30.95
CA GLN A 203 -0.85 3.54 31.17
C GLN A 203 -1.97 3.91 30.18
N LEU A 204 -1.85 3.58 28.90
CA LEU A 204 -2.89 3.80 27.90
C LEU A 204 -4.17 2.98 28.21
N ASN A 205 -4.02 1.74 28.65
CA ASN A 205 -5.16 0.87 28.98
C ASN A 205 -5.88 1.26 30.29
N SER A 206 -5.22 2.01 31.18
CA SER A 206 -5.84 2.53 32.41
C SER A 206 -6.77 3.73 32.16
N ILE A 207 -6.76 4.30 30.95
CA ILE A 207 -7.61 5.45 30.60
C ILE A 207 -9.06 5.00 30.46
N ASN A 208 -9.94 5.52 31.34
CA ASN A 208 -11.38 5.37 31.17
C ASN A 208 -11.86 6.33 30.08
N ILE A 209 -12.29 5.76 28.94
CA ILE A 209 -12.66 6.52 27.73
C ILE A 209 -13.85 7.44 27.99
N ASP A 210 -14.91 6.95 28.64
CA ASP A 210 -16.14 7.71 28.86
C ASP A 210 -15.91 8.88 29.82
N ASN A 211 -15.29 8.63 30.96
CA ASN A 211 -14.97 9.67 31.95
C ASN A 211 -14.05 10.74 31.35
N ARG A 212 -13.07 10.32 30.52
CA ARG A 212 -12.16 11.26 29.87
C ARG A 212 -12.87 12.10 28.82
N LEU A 213 -13.79 11.53 28.05
CA LEU A 213 -14.61 12.25 27.08
C LEU A 213 -15.46 13.32 27.74
N GLU A 214 -16.19 12.96 28.80
CA GLU A 214 -17.03 13.92 29.55
C GLU A 214 -16.20 15.08 30.12
N GLY A 215 -15.04 14.78 30.70
CA GLY A 215 -14.13 15.80 31.23
C GLY A 215 -13.65 16.79 30.16
N LEU A 216 -13.26 16.26 28.99
CA LEU A 216 -12.81 17.07 27.86
C LEU A 216 -13.94 17.89 27.24
N GLN A 217 -15.16 17.36 27.14
CA GLN A 217 -16.32 18.06 26.61
C GLN A 217 -16.76 19.22 27.55
N LYS A 218 -16.64 19.05 28.86
CA LYS A 218 -16.90 20.11 29.81
C LYS A 218 -15.85 21.21 29.75
N SER A 219 -14.57 20.83 29.68
CA SER A 219 -13.44 21.77 29.70
C SER A 219 -13.22 22.54 28.39
N ILE A 220 -13.64 21.99 27.24
CA ILE A 220 -13.40 22.59 25.93
C ILE A 220 -14.06 23.99 25.77
N LYS A 221 -15.17 24.22 26.48
CA LYS A 221 -15.90 25.50 26.44
C LYS A 221 -15.08 26.67 26.99
N SER A 222 -14.16 26.39 27.92
CA SER A 222 -13.29 27.40 28.55
C SER A 222 -11.94 27.57 27.89
N LYS A 223 -11.57 26.67 26.93
CA LYS A 223 -10.27 26.66 26.26
C LYS A 223 -10.27 27.50 24.98
N LYS A 224 -9.10 28.08 24.65
CA LYS A 224 -8.89 28.91 23.45
C LYS A 224 -7.63 28.46 22.71
N GLY A 225 -7.53 28.77 21.41
CA GLY A 225 -6.35 28.52 20.57
C GLY A 225 -5.90 27.06 20.55
N SER A 226 -4.59 26.83 20.67
CA SER A 226 -3.94 25.52 20.58
C SER A 226 -4.46 24.51 21.62
N ASP A 227 -4.86 24.97 22.81
CA ASP A 227 -5.41 24.08 23.83
C ASP A 227 -6.76 23.49 23.41
N LYS A 228 -7.59 24.31 22.76
CA LYS A 228 -8.87 23.85 22.21
C LYS A 228 -8.66 22.82 21.10
N ASP A 229 -7.72 23.06 20.21
CA ASP A 229 -7.38 22.11 19.14
C ASP A 229 -6.85 20.78 19.70
N ASN A 230 -6.05 20.85 20.77
CA ASN A 230 -5.56 19.68 21.46
C ASN A 230 -6.70 18.84 22.08
N HIS A 231 -7.69 19.51 22.71
CA HIS A 231 -8.88 18.84 23.22
C HIS A 231 -9.70 18.17 22.10
N TYR A 232 -9.90 18.85 20.96
CA TYR A 232 -10.59 18.26 19.81
C TYR A 232 -9.89 17.01 19.29
N LYS A 233 -8.55 17.02 19.19
CA LYS A 233 -7.77 15.85 18.75
C LYS A 233 -7.88 14.69 19.75
N GLN A 234 -7.89 14.98 21.06
CA GLN A 234 -8.12 13.94 22.08
C GLN A 234 -9.53 13.37 22.00
N ILE A 235 -10.57 14.21 21.89
CA ILE A 235 -11.97 13.78 21.74
C ILE A 235 -12.13 12.91 20.49
N LYS A 236 -11.54 13.30 19.36
CA LYS A 236 -11.59 12.51 18.13
C LYS A 236 -10.94 11.13 18.31
N ALA A 237 -9.80 11.06 18.99
CA ALA A 237 -9.10 9.80 19.26
C ALA A 237 -9.92 8.89 20.19
N LEU A 238 -10.52 9.44 21.25
CA LEU A 238 -11.34 8.69 22.20
C LEU A 238 -12.64 8.20 21.57
N ASN A 239 -13.31 9.01 20.73
CA ASN A 239 -14.49 8.58 20.00
C ASN A 239 -14.16 7.41 19.05
N ALA A 240 -13.04 7.50 18.32
CA ALA A 240 -12.60 6.41 17.45
C ALA A 240 -12.31 5.10 18.23
N LEU A 241 -11.77 5.20 19.44
CA LEU A 241 -11.59 4.05 20.34
C LEU A 241 -12.93 3.48 20.80
N LYS A 242 -13.87 4.34 21.18
CA LYS A 242 -15.22 3.96 21.57
C LYS A 242 -15.96 3.24 20.44
N ASP A 243 -15.90 3.76 19.22
CA ASP A 243 -16.54 3.18 18.03
C ASP A 243 -15.95 1.79 17.67
N THR A 244 -14.67 1.56 17.98
CA THR A 244 -14.01 0.28 17.74
C THR A 244 -14.12 -0.69 18.91
N GLY A 245 -14.50 -0.22 20.10
CA GLY A 245 -14.53 -1.01 21.34
C GLY A 245 -13.15 -1.40 21.85
N LEU A 246 -12.07 -0.75 21.40
CA LEU A 246 -10.69 -1.08 21.77
C LEU A 246 -10.21 -0.22 22.94
N LYS A 247 -9.41 -0.82 23.84
CA LYS A 247 -8.63 -0.07 24.80
C LYS A 247 -7.47 0.64 24.11
N ALA A 248 -7.09 1.83 24.60
CA ALA A 248 -6.10 2.67 23.95
C ALA A 248 -4.71 2.00 23.80
N GLY A 249 -4.26 1.25 24.80
CA GLY A 249 -3.00 0.51 24.71
C GLY A 249 -3.03 -0.60 23.66
N ASP A 250 -4.14 -1.34 23.56
CA ASP A 250 -4.26 -2.42 22.57
C ASP A 250 -4.44 -1.89 21.14
N ALA A 251 -4.97 -0.68 20.98
CA ALA A 251 -5.13 -0.01 19.68
C ALA A 251 -3.84 0.71 19.22
N TYR A 252 -3.10 1.31 20.14
CA TYR A 252 -2.01 2.22 19.80
C TYR A 252 -0.61 1.66 20.06
N THR A 253 -0.51 0.45 20.61
CA THR A 253 0.77 -0.27 20.71
C THR A 253 0.71 -1.57 19.94
N MET A 254 1.86 -2.06 19.52
CA MET A 254 2.02 -3.32 18.80
C MET A 254 3.22 -4.10 19.33
N LYS A 255 3.00 -5.38 19.65
CA LYS A 255 4.03 -6.36 19.98
C LYS A 255 4.21 -7.34 18.82
N ALA A 256 3.11 -7.77 18.21
CA ALA A 256 3.13 -8.52 16.97
C ALA A 256 3.20 -7.53 15.79
N PHE A 257 4.38 -7.37 15.19
CA PHE A 257 4.58 -6.45 14.06
C PHE A 257 4.27 -7.15 12.73
N PRO A 258 3.28 -6.68 11.93
CA PRO A 258 2.86 -7.36 10.72
C PRO A 258 3.93 -7.28 9.62
N VAL A 259 4.20 -8.40 8.96
CA VAL A 259 5.13 -8.49 7.82
C VAL A 259 4.36 -8.79 6.56
N LEU A 260 4.47 -7.90 5.58
CA LEU A 260 3.84 -8.02 4.27
C LEU A 260 4.19 -9.35 3.58
N PRO A 261 3.24 -9.98 2.87
CA PRO A 261 3.55 -11.12 2.01
C PRO A 261 4.64 -10.79 0.97
N PRO A 262 5.53 -11.74 0.62
CA PRO A 262 6.57 -11.52 -0.38
C PRO A 262 6.08 -10.95 -1.72
N LYS A 263 4.90 -11.38 -2.18
CA LYS A 263 4.26 -10.84 -3.40
C LYS A 263 4.08 -9.31 -3.37
N LEU A 264 3.92 -8.72 -2.19
CA LEU A 264 3.76 -7.26 -2.02
C LEU A 264 5.11 -6.52 -1.83
N ARG A 265 6.19 -7.25 -1.54
CA ARG A 265 7.56 -6.76 -1.36
C ARG A 265 8.58 -7.58 -2.16
N PRO A 266 8.46 -7.63 -3.49
CA PRO A 266 9.17 -8.59 -4.32
C PRO A 266 10.70 -8.40 -4.29
N ILE A 267 11.40 -9.52 -4.55
CA ILE A 267 12.79 -9.55 -5.01
C ILE A 267 12.76 -10.06 -6.45
N VAL A 268 13.35 -9.31 -7.37
CA VAL A 268 13.40 -9.68 -8.79
C VAL A 268 14.84 -9.68 -9.29
N PRO A 269 15.23 -10.62 -10.17
CA PRO A 269 16.52 -10.57 -10.82
C PRO A 269 16.64 -9.32 -11.69
N GLY A 270 17.74 -8.60 -11.57
CA GLY A 270 18.09 -7.51 -12.45
C GLY A 270 18.78 -7.99 -13.73
N ALA A 271 18.85 -7.12 -14.73
CA ALA A 271 19.41 -7.45 -16.05
C ALA A 271 20.90 -7.85 -16.01
N LYS A 272 21.64 -7.45 -14.97
CA LYS A 272 23.07 -7.72 -14.79
C LYS A 272 23.36 -8.86 -13.80
N GLY A 273 22.34 -9.64 -13.40
CA GLY A 273 22.45 -10.70 -12.40
C GLY A 273 22.46 -10.21 -10.95
N ASP A 274 22.28 -8.92 -10.71
CA ASP A 274 22.00 -8.32 -9.42
C ASP A 274 20.55 -8.59 -8.99
N LEU A 275 20.25 -8.40 -7.71
CA LEU A 275 18.89 -8.52 -7.18
C LEU A 275 18.31 -7.13 -6.90
N LEU A 276 17.18 -6.83 -7.52
CA LEU A 276 16.36 -5.68 -7.18
C LEU A 276 15.47 -6.05 -6.00
N ILE A 277 15.81 -5.52 -4.84
CA ILE A 277 15.14 -5.79 -3.57
C ILE A 277 14.24 -4.61 -3.24
N SER A 278 12.95 -4.89 -2.99
CA SER A 278 12.03 -3.84 -2.53
C SER A 278 12.51 -3.21 -1.22
N ASP A 279 12.47 -1.89 -1.12
CA ASP A 279 12.94 -1.07 0.01
C ASP A 279 12.47 -1.60 1.37
N ILE A 280 11.22 -2.01 1.46
CA ILE A 280 10.61 -2.48 2.71
C ILE A 280 11.31 -3.71 3.30
N ASN A 281 11.97 -4.53 2.48
CA ASN A 281 12.72 -5.70 2.97
C ASN A 281 13.94 -5.29 3.78
N HIS A 282 14.58 -4.19 3.40
CA HIS A 282 15.76 -3.66 4.13
C HIS A 282 15.37 -3.14 5.52
N VAL A 283 14.27 -2.37 5.61
CA VAL A 283 13.83 -1.86 6.91
C VAL A 283 13.22 -2.95 7.80
N TYR A 284 12.60 -4.01 7.25
CA TYR A 284 12.24 -5.20 8.04
C TYR A 284 13.47 -5.90 8.60
N LYS A 285 14.54 -6.02 7.80
CA LYS A 285 15.81 -6.58 8.26
C LYS A 285 16.37 -5.78 9.43
N ASP A 286 16.39 -4.45 9.35
CA ASP A 286 16.86 -3.58 10.42
C ASP A 286 16.02 -3.75 11.70
N LEU A 287 14.70 -3.88 11.58
CA LEU A 287 13.80 -4.11 12.71
C LEU A 287 14.11 -5.46 13.40
N ILE A 288 14.34 -6.53 12.61
CA ILE A 288 14.68 -7.84 13.16
C ILE A 288 16.02 -7.79 13.91
N LEU A 289 17.04 -7.14 13.33
CA LEU A 289 18.34 -6.98 13.98
C LEU A 289 18.24 -6.16 15.28
N ALA A 290 17.43 -5.11 15.29
CA ALA A 290 17.17 -4.33 16.50
C ALA A 290 16.43 -5.16 17.57
N LYS A 291 15.43 -5.96 17.16
CA LYS A 291 14.73 -6.92 18.01
C LYS A 291 15.70 -7.93 18.64
N GLU A 292 16.55 -8.56 17.81
CA GLU A 292 17.51 -9.58 18.27
C GLU A 292 18.45 -9.02 19.36
N LYS A 293 18.99 -7.82 19.16
CA LYS A 293 19.84 -7.15 20.14
C LYS A 293 19.13 -6.86 21.46
N LEU A 294 17.89 -6.36 21.40
CA LEU A 294 17.12 -6.09 22.62
C LEU A 294 16.74 -7.39 23.35
N GLN A 295 16.41 -8.45 22.62
CA GLN A 295 16.09 -9.75 23.19
C GLN A 295 17.32 -10.35 23.89
N GLU A 296 18.47 -10.36 23.23
CA GLU A 296 19.74 -10.81 23.79
C GLU A 296 20.11 -10.08 25.09
N ALA A 297 19.98 -8.75 25.09
CA ALA A 297 20.22 -7.93 26.28
C ALA A 297 19.29 -8.27 27.45
N LYS A 298 18.02 -8.57 27.17
CA LYS A 298 17.04 -9.02 28.18
C LYS A 298 17.34 -10.42 28.68
N ASP A 299 17.72 -11.34 27.80
CA ASP A 299 18.07 -12.73 28.15
C ASP A 299 19.34 -12.77 29.01
N LEU A 300 20.26 -11.83 28.82
CA LEU A 300 21.44 -11.63 29.68
C LEU A 300 21.11 -10.92 30.99
N GLY A 301 19.84 -10.50 31.21
CA GLY A 301 19.40 -9.88 32.45
C GLY A 301 19.96 -8.47 32.67
N LEU A 302 20.29 -7.73 31.60
CA LEU A 302 20.76 -6.35 31.71
C LEU A 302 19.69 -5.46 32.37
N PRO A 303 20.11 -4.52 33.26
CA PRO A 303 19.18 -3.59 33.90
C PRO A 303 18.43 -2.73 32.91
N ASP A 304 17.19 -2.35 33.23
CA ASP A 304 16.33 -1.50 32.38
C ASP A 304 17.00 -0.20 31.94
N LYS A 305 17.87 0.36 32.78
CA LYS A 305 18.63 1.57 32.51
C LYS A 305 19.62 1.40 31.36
N ASP A 306 20.22 0.21 31.23
CA ASP A 306 21.27 -0.07 30.25
C ASP A 306 20.69 -0.48 28.87
N ILE A 307 19.44 -0.96 28.84
CA ILE A 307 18.75 -1.34 27.60
C ILE A 307 17.91 -0.23 26.97
N GLY A 308 17.88 0.95 27.58
CA GLY A 308 17.06 2.08 27.14
C GLY A 308 17.31 2.51 25.70
N ASP A 309 18.58 2.57 25.30
CA ASP A 309 18.94 2.91 23.91
C ASP A 309 18.55 1.81 22.93
N MET A 310 18.57 0.54 23.33
CA MET A 310 18.11 -0.57 22.48
C MET A 310 16.60 -0.55 22.28
N ARG A 311 15.82 -0.20 23.32
CA ARG A 311 14.37 0.04 23.23
C ARG A 311 14.04 1.15 22.24
N LYS A 312 14.77 2.27 22.35
CA LYS A 312 14.62 3.39 21.42
C LYS A 312 14.98 2.97 19.99
N HIS A 313 16.05 2.19 19.81
CA HIS A 313 16.45 1.69 18.51
C HIS A 313 15.38 0.79 17.85
N VAL A 314 14.72 -0.08 18.62
CA VAL A 314 13.58 -0.89 18.15
C VAL A 314 12.39 0.00 17.75
N ALA A 315 12.07 1.02 18.55
CA ALA A 315 11.00 1.97 18.23
C ALA A 315 11.32 2.79 16.97
N ASP A 316 12.59 3.19 16.78
CA ASP A 316 13.04 3.89 15.57
C ASP A 316 12.99 2.99 14.33
N ALA A 317 13.42 1.73 14.46
CA ALA A 317 13.34 0.73 13.40
C ALA A 317 11.89 0.43 13.00
N ALA A 318 10.97 0.30 13.97
CA ALA A 318 9.54 0.18 13.70
C ALA A 318 8.99 1.42 12.97
N GLY A 319 9.44 2.62 13.39
CA GLY A 319 9.13 3.88 12.72
C GLY A 319 9.62 3.93 11.27
N ALA A 320 10.81 3.38 11.00
CA ALA A 320 11.37 3.28 9.66
C ALA A 320 10.57 2.32 8.76
N VAL A 321 10.14 1.15 9.28
CA VAL A 321 9.27 0.22 8.54
C VAL A 321 7.96 0.90 8.17
N ILE A 322 7.31 1.57 9.11
CA ILE A 322 6.06 2.29 8.85
C ILE A 322 6.30 3.50 7.94
N GLY A 323 7.48 4.11 7.99
CA GLY A 323 7.84 5.25 7.15
C GLY A 323 7.53 6.61 7.80
N THR A 324 7.51 6.68 9.13
CA THR A 324 7.38 7.91 9.91
C THR A 324 8.73 8.43 10.43
N ARG A 325 9.75 7.58 10.39
CA ARG A 325 11.14 7.86 10.75
C ARG A 325 12.10 7.42 9.65
N PRO A 326 13.30 8.02 9.55
CA PRO A 326 14.31 7.55 8.61
C PRO A 326 14.81 6.15 9.00
N PRO A 327 15.37 5.38 8.05
CA PRO A 327 16.04 4.12 8.36
C PRO A 327 17.12 4.29 9.44
N VAL A 328 17.24 3.33 10.34
CA VAL A 328 18.22 3.35 11.43
C VAL A 328 19.64 3.07 10.94
N SER A 329 19.79 2.33 9.85
CA SER A 329 21.08 2.14 9.15
C SER A 329 21.44 3.37 8.33
N SER A 330 22.63 3.97 8.58
CA SER A 330 23.13 5.14 7.86
C SER A 330 23.21 4.92 6.35
N ASN A 331 23.59 3.71 5.91
CA ASN A 331 23.63 3.34 4.49
C ASN A 331 22.26 3.35 3.83
N LEU A 332 21.23 2.89 4.53
CA LEU A 332 19.85 2.89 4.02
C LEU A 332 19.25 4.29 4.05
N ALA A 333 19.57 5.09 5.06
CA ALA A 333 19.18 6.49 5.14
C ALA A 333 19.80 7.31 3.98
N ALA A 334 21.09 7.11 3.68
CA ALA A 334 21.76 7.75 2.54
C ALA A 334 21.14 7.35 1.18
N LYS A 335 20.65 6.11 1.05
CA LYS A 335 19.91 5.62 -0.13
C LYS A 335 18.44 6.05 -0.16
N GLN A 336 17.98 6.79 0.84
CA GLN A 336 16.58 7.23 0.98
C GLN A 336 15.57 6.09 0.88
N VAL A 337 15.89 4.93 1.47
CA VAL A 337 15.01 3.76 1.51
C VAL A 337 13.68 4.12 2.18
N LYS A 338 12.57 3.71 1.56
CA LYS A 338 11.23 4.13 1.95
C LYS A 338 10.51 3.06 2.76
N GLY A 339 9.92 3.47 3.88
CA GLY A 339 8.93 2.67 4.60
C GLY A 339 7.55 2.68 3.94
N ILE A 340 6.58 2.05 4.59
CA ILE A 340 5.23 1.82 4.04
C ILE A 340 4.51 3.13 3.71
N VAL A 341 4.38 4.04 4.68
CA VAL A 341 3.66 5.30 4.50
C VAL A 341 4.32 6.17 3.43
N ASN A 342 5.66 6.27 3.44
CA ASN A 342 6.41 7.03 2.43
C ASN A 342 6.26 6.44 1.02
N THR A 343 6.02 5.13 0.92
CA THR A 343 5.71 4.47 -0.37
C THR A 343 4.28 4.77 -0.82
N ILE A 344 3.32 4.79 0.10
CA ILE A 344 1.91 5.10 -0.20
C ILE A 344 1.74 6.56 -0.57
N THR A 345 2.26 7.46 0.29
CA THR A 345 2.15 8.90 0.15
C THR A 345 3.18 9.41 -0.86
N GLY A 346 2.96 10.55 -1.35
CA GLY A 346 3.79 11.18 -2.36
C GLY A 346 2.90 11.78 -3.43
N THR A 347 3.36 12.84 -4.06
CA THR A 347 2.56 13.56 -5.04
C THR A 347 2.32 12.69 -6.29
N LYS A 348 3.14 12.82 -7.33
CA LYS A 348 2.97 12.05 -8.58
C LYS A 348 3.50 10.61 -8.49
N THR A 349 4.48 10.34 -7.63
CA THR A 349 5.19 9.05 -7.54
C THR A 349 4.71 8.14 -6.42
N GLY A 350 3.87 8.64 -5.50
CA GLY A 350 3.28 7.83 -4.45
C GLY A 350 2.41 6.70 -4.99
N PHE A 351 2.40 5.57 -4.31
CA PHE A 351 1.67 4.38 -4.77
C PHE A 351 0.17 4.64 -4.92
N PHE A 352 -0.42 5.38 -3.98
CA PHE A 352 -1.84 5.72 -4.05
C PHE A 352 -2.16 6.54 -5.30
N ASN A 353 -1.48 7.65 -5.50
CA ASN A 353 -1.72 8.53 -6.66
C ASN A 353 -1.30 7.89 -7.98
N GLY A 354 -0.16 7.20 -8.01
CA GLY A 354 0.43 6.68 -9.24
C GLY A 354 -0.06 5.29 -9.68
N LYS A 355 -0.73 4.53 -8.80
CA LYS A 355 -1.15 3.14 -9.09
C LYS A 355 -2.60 2.84 -8.70
N VAL A 356 -3.16 3.52 -7.68
CA VAL A 356 -4.55 3.31 -7.27
C VAL A 356 -5.49 4.29 -7.98
N LEU A 357 -5.18 5.57 -7.98
CA LEU A 357 -5.95 6.59 -8.68
C LEU A 357 -5.59 6.66 -10.18
N ALA A 358 -4.32 6.95 -10.48
CA ALA A 358 -3.85 6.92 -11.86
C ALA A 358 -3.68 5.47 -12.33
N ARG A 359 -4.18 5.17 -13.52
CA ARG A 359 -4.17 3.81 -14.06
C ARG A 359 -3.75 3.83 -15.52
N ARG A 360 -3.10 2.77 -15.92
CA ARG A 360 -2.91 2.44 -17.33
C ARG A 360 -4.05 1.50 -17.73
N LEU A 361 -4.59 1.71 -18.92
CA LEU A 361 -5.80 1.03 -19.36
C LEU A 361 -5.57 0.27 -20.65
N ASP A 362 -6.21 -0.89 -20.77
CA ASP A 362 -6.47 -1.54 -22.05
C ASP A 362 -7.46 -0.69 -22.86
N PHE A 363 -7.51 -0.91 -24.15
CA PHE A 363 -8.37 -0.16 -25.11
C PHE A 363 -8.09 1.33 -25.12
N THR A 364 -6.82 1.69 -25.11
CA THR A 364 -6.37 3.08 -25.17
C THR A 364 -5.40 3.28 -26.31
N GLY A 365 -5.47 4.45 -26.93
CA GLY A 365 -4.55 4.85 -27.97
C GLY A 365 -4.06 6.27 -27.79
N ARG A 366 -2.99 6.60 -28.48
CA ARG A 366 -2.45 7.96 -28.60
C ARG A 366 -1.76 8.09 -29.93
N GLY A 367 -2.16 9.09 -30.69
CA GLY A 367 -1.55 9.44 -31.97
C GLY A 367 -1.11 10.90 -32.02
N THR A 368 -0.39 11.24 -33.06
CA THR A 368 -0.08 12.64 -33.37
C THR A 368 -1.36 13.29 -33.91
N ALA A 369 -1.79 14.39 -33.32
CA ALA A 369 -2.90 15.18 -33.84
C ALA A 369 -2.43 16.00 -35.04
N ALA A 370 -3.14 15.92 -36.15
CA ALA A 370 -2.94 16.72 -37.33
C ALA A 370 -4.27 17.40 -37.69
N PRO A 371 -4.25 18.64 -38.18
CA PRO A 371 -5.48 19.31 -38.64
C PRO A 371 -5.97 18.65 -39.93
N ASP A 372 -7.27 18.44 -40.04
CA ASP A 372 -7.95 18.00 -41.25
C ASP A 372 -9.18 18.88 -41.49
N PRO A 373 -9.14 19.74 -42.52
CA PRO A 373 -10.23 20.69 -42.82
C PRO A 373 -11.49 20.00 -43.35
N SER A 374 -11.44 18.71 -43.68
CA SER A 374 -12.62 17.95 -44.11
C SER A 374 -13.50 17.47 -42.95
N LEU A 375 -12.98 17.52 -41.70
CA LEU A 375 -13.70 17.09 -40.50
C LEU A 375 -14.55 18.23 -39.93
N GLY A 376 -15.77 17.91 -39.50
CA GLY A 376 -16.62 18.82 -38.75
C GLY A 376 -16.12 18.98 -37.30
N MET A 377 -16.72 19.92 -36.55
CA MET A 377 -16.30 20.23 -35.18
C MET A 377 -16.53 19.05 -34.21
N ASP A 378 -17.48 18.15 -34.48
CA ASP A 378 -17.83 16.98 -33.67
C ASP A 378 -17.23 15.69 -34.23
N GLU A 379 -16.32 15.79 -35.21
CA GLU A 379 -15.72 14.67 -35.90
C GLU A 379 -14.23 14.52 -35.54
N VAL A 380 -13.76 13.28 -35.48
CA VAL A 380 -12.34 12.92 -35.29
C VAL A 380 -11.96 11.83 -36.27
N GLY A 381 -10.88 12.04 -37.02
CA GLY A 381 -10.26 11.01 -37.85
C GLY A 381 -9.29 10.15 -37.00
N LEU A 382 -9.42 8.85 -37.07
CA LEU A 382 -8.51 7.91 -36.42
C LEU A 382 -7.91 6.97 -37.45
N PRO A 383 -6.58 6.61 -37.34
CA PRO A 383 -5.99 5.59 -38.19
C PRO A 383 -6.74 4.26 -38.07
N GLU A 384 -6.98 3.58 -39.20
CA GLU A 384 -7.74 2.33 -39.26
C GLU A 384 -7.11 1.25 -38.37
N GLU A 385 -5.79 1.08 -38.42
CA GLU A 385 -5.06 0.11 -37.61
C GLU A 385 -5.18 0.38 -36.10
N MET A 386 -5.24 1.67 -35.71
CA MET A 386 -5.47 2.06 -34.34
C MET A 386 -6.88 1.65 -33.88
N MET A 387 -7.87 1.81 -34.76
CA MET A 387 -9.25 1.39 -34.51
C MET A 387 -9.34 -0.14 -34.36
N TRP A 388 -8.74 -0.89 -35.28
CA TRP A 388 -8.67 -2.35 -35.18
C TRP A 388 -8.05 -2.82 -33.88
N SER A 389 -6.91 -2.25 -33.49
CA SER A 389 -6.24 -2.63 -32.22
C SER A 389 -7.14 -2.41 -31.00
N MET A 390 -7.87 -1.30 -30.92
CA MET A 390 -8.71 -0.97 -29.77
C MET A 390 -10.06 -1.69 -29.76
N TYR A 391 -10.66 -1.94 -30.93
CA TYR A 391 -12.03 -2.44 -31.03
C TYR A 391 -12.14 -3.91 -31.47
N ALA A 392 -11.02 -4.59 -31.78
CA ALA A 392 -11.01 -6.00 -32.19
C ALA A 392 -11.89 -6.92 -31.33
N PRO A 393 -11.85 -6.88 -30.00
CA PRO A 393 -12.70 -7.75 -29.19
C PRO A 393 -14.19 -7.53 -29.36
N PHE A 394 -14.60 -6.29 -29.63
CA PHE A 394 -16.00 -5.92 -29.87
C PHE A 394 -16.46 -6.38 -31.25
N VAL A 395 -15.59 -6.26 -32.27
CA VAL A 395 -15.84 -6.75 -33.61
C VAL A 395 -15.97 -8.27 -33.61
N VAL A 396 -15.03 -8.96 -32.96
CA VAL A 396 -15.07 -10.45 -32.82
C VAL A 396 -16.38 -10.89 -32.17
N LYS A 397 -16.80 -10.25 -31.07
CA LYS A 397 -18.08 -10.54 -30.42
C LYS A 397 -19.25 -10.42 -31.41
N ASN A 398 -19.35 -9.30 -32.12
CA ASN A 398 -20.44 -9.06 -33.08
C ASN A 398 -20.44 -10.09 -34.22
N LEU A 399 -19.26 -10.53 -34.69
CA LEU A 399 -19.16 -11.57 -35.70
C LEU A 399 -19.64 -12.94 -35.16
N VAL A 400 -19.25 -13.29 -33.93
CA VAL A 400 -19.70 -14.52 -33.26
C VAL A 400 -21.22 -14.53 -33.08
N GLU A 401 -21.80 -13.40 -32.63
CA GLU A 401 -23.25 -13.24 -32.52
C GLU A 401 -23.99 -13.38 -33.86
N ARG A 402 -23.34 -13.08 -34.97
CA ARG A 402 -23.86 -13.28 -36.35
C ARG A 402 -23.59 -14.69 -36.90
N GLY A 403 -23.05 -15.61 -36.10
CA GLY A 403 -22.82 -17.01 -36.46
C GLY A 403 -21.47 -17.31 -37.10
N HIS A 404 -20.53 -16.38 -37.13
CA HIS A 404 -19.15 -16.64 -37.55
C HIS A 404 -18.39 -17.38 -36.47
N SER A 405 -17.52 -18.34 -36.86
CA SER A 405 -16.63 -18.99 -35.89
C SER A 405 -15.59 -18.02 -35.36
N ALA A 406 -15.39 -17.99 -34.03
CA ALA A 406 -14.23 -17.34 -33.45
C ALA A 406 -12.99 -18.23 -33.75
N ILE A 407 -12.11 -17.78 -34.58
CA ILE A 407 -10.83 -18.46 -34.89
C ILE A 407 -9.85 -18.20 -33.76
#